data_851b0d4f4316686644d4109113246c10
#
_entry.id   851b0d4f4316686644d4109113246c10
#
_cell.length_a   1.000
_cell.length_b   1.000
_cell.length_c   1.000
_cell.angle_alpha   90.00
_cell.angle_beta   90.00
_cell.angle_gamma   90.00
#
_symmetry.space_group_name_H-M   'P 1'
#
loop_
_entity.id
_entity.type
_entity.pdbx_description
1 polymer ?
#
loop_
_entity_poly.entity_id
_entity_poly.type
_entity_poly.pdbx_seq_one_letter_code
_entity_poly.pdbx_strand_id
1 'polypeptide(L)'
;SSTTAQSTSSNPPTTPNPTAAPVPSTAPAIVDKIEVPDGGSYAPQIDPARFTHPIDNPYLPFLPGMKWTYQATNENGDQETTTVEVLPDTRTVMGVAATVVHDLVQVGGKTSEDTHDWYAQADDGNVWYMGEDTTAYDPDGSTSKEGSWEAGVHGALPCIVMAATPTVTGTGYRQEYLRGSAEDMAIVVASGGDQQVGPDNYSNVLTTQEWSPLEPDITEQKSYAPGVGVITEDIVRGGSEHVELVDFTPPS
;
A
#
# COMPACT_ATOMS: atom_id res chain seq x y z
N SER A 1 41.84 54.03 -42.59
CA SER A 1 40.77 54.00 -41.59
C SER A 1 39.74 52.93 -41.99
N SER A 2 39.77 51.77 -41.37
CA SER A 2 38.85 50.68 -41.62
C SER A 2 37.82 50.65 -40.51
N THR A 3 36.55 50.78 -40.87
CA THR A 3 35.45 50.75 -39.94
C THR A 3 34.87 49.31 -40.00
N THR A 4 34.95 48.60 -38.89
CA THR A 4 34.37 47.24 -38.74
C THR A 4 32.92 47.38 -38.31
N ALA A 5 31.99 46.83 -39.08
CA ALA A 5 30.57 46.75 -38.73
C ALA A 5 30.32 45.55 -37.82
N GLN A 6 29.74 45.78 -36.65
CA GLN A 6 29.24 44.74 -35.75
C GLN A 6 27.84 44.26 -36.21
N SER A 7 27.73 42.97 -36.47
CA SER A 7 26.46 42.30 -36.73
C SER A 7 25.81 41.93 -35.38
N THR A 8 24.67 42.49 -35.05
CA THR A 8 23.82 42.11 -33.92
C THR A 8 22.86 41.02 -34.39
N SER A 9 23.11 39.78 -33.96
CA SER A 9 22.18 38.68 -34.12
C SER A 9 21.09 38.75 -33.02
N SER A 10 19.89 39.09 -33.40
CA SER A 10 18.70 39.03 -32.51
C SER A 10 18.07 37.64 -32.61
N ASN A 11 18.14 36.85 -31.52
CA ASN A 11 17.36 35.64 -31.37
C ASN A 11 15.86 35.98 -31.25
N PRO A 12 14.98 35.25 -31.90
CA PRO A 12 13.52 35.41 -31.69
C PRO A 12 13.11 34.97 -30.28
N PRO A 13 12.09 35.58 -29.68
CA PRO A 13 11.60 35.19 -28.36
C PRO A 13 11.01 33.77 -28.40
N THR A 14 11.51 32.89 -27.54
CA THR A 14 10.91 31.57 -27.27
C THR A 14 9.58 31.79 -26.56
N THR A 15 8.49 31.47 -27.22
CA THR A 15 7.16 31.34 -26.62
C THR A 15 7.21 30.23 -25.56
N PRO A 16 6.77 30.47 -24.32
CA PRO A 16 6.64 29.38 -23.35
C PRO A 16 5.58 28.40 -23.84
N ASN A 17 5.95 27.12 -23.85
CA ASN A 17 5.03 26.02 -24.12
C ASN A 17 3.92 26.06 -23.04
N PRO A 18 2.63 25.99 -23.39
CA PRO A 18 1.58 25.97 -22.38
C PRO A 18 1.77 24.71 -21.52
N THR A 19 2.01 24.93 -20.23
CA THR A 19 1.95 23.88 -19.21
C THR A 19 0.56 23.24 -19.31
N ALA A 20 0.51 21.98 -19.67
CA ALA A 20 -0.73 21.21 -19.67
C ALA A 20 -1.32 21.28 -18.25
N ALA A 21 -2.59 21.69 -18.15
CA ALA A 21 -3.29 21.64 -16.89
C ALA A 21 -3.31 20.19 -16.37
N PRO A 22 -3.14 19.94 -15.06
CA PRO A 22 -3.23 18.61 -14.50
C PRO A 22 -4.59 18.02 -14.86
N VAL A 23 -4.57 16.82 -15.46
CA VAL A 23 -5.78 16.05 -15.71
C VAL A 23 -6.26 15.59 -14.32
N PRO A 24 -7.49 15.93 -13.91
CA PRO A 24 -7.98 15.45 -12.63
C PRO A 24 -8.00 13.92 -12.67
N SER A 25 -7.26 13.29 -11.76
CA SER A 25 -7.36 11.87 -11.51
C SER A 25 -8.76 11.62 -10.96
N THR A 26 -9.63 11.02 -11.76
CA THR A 26 -10.92 10.54 -11.24
C THR A 26 -10.67 9.20 -10.59
N ALA A 27 -10.89 9.12 -9.28
CA ALA A 27 -10.85 7.84 -8.57
C ALA A 27 -11.71 6.79 -9.32
N PRO A 28 -11.27 5.52 -9.38
CA PRO A 28 -12.05 4.46 -9.99
C PRO A 28 -13.44 4.35 -9.36
N ALA A 29 -14.43 3.97 -10.16
CA ALA A 29 -15.79 3.75 -9.66
C ALA A 29 -15.79 2.58 -8.65
N ILE A 30 -16.59 2.72 -7.58
CA ILE A 30 -16.78 1.66 -6.59
C ILE A 30 -17.47 0.47 -7.24
N VAL A 31 -16.94 -0.73 -7.02
CA VAL A 31 -17.50 -2.00 -7.45
C VAL A 31 -18.37 -2.58 -6.34
N ASP A 32 -19.70 -2.59 -6.54
CA ASP A 32 -20.67 -3.03 -5.52
C ASP A 32 -20.90 -4.55 -5.47
N LYS A 33 -20.61 -5.24 -6.56
CA LYS A 33 -20.81 -6.69 -6.67
C LYS A 33 -19.49 -7.36 -7.01
N ILE A 34 -18.86 -7.90 -5.99
CA ILE A 34 -17.58 -8.57 -6.13
C ILE A 34 -17.81 -10.07 -5.94
N GLU A 35 -17.38 -10.86 -6.92
CA GLU A 35 -17.29 -12.31 -6.73
C GLU A 35 -16.08 -12.61 -5.84
N VAL A 36 -16.33 -13.16 -4.67
CA VAL A 36 -15.29 -13.58 -3.73
C VAL A 36 -15.14 -15.08 -3.84
N PRO A 37 -13.91 -15.60 -3.98
CA PRO A 37 -13.67 -17.04 -3.90
C PRO A 37 -14.23 -17.59 -2.59
N ASP A 38 -14.97 -18.72 -2.65
CA ASP A 38 -15.58 -19.33 -1.49
C ASP A 38 -14.56 -19.56 -0.38
N GLY A 39 -14.81 -18.94 0.77
CA GLY A 39 -13.97 -19.06 1.95
C GLY A 39 -13.87 -20.46 2.53
N GLY A 40 -14.82 -21.34 2.22
CA GLY A 40 -14.86 -22.70 2.74
C GLY A 40 -13.80 -23.64 2.18
N SER A 41 -13.21 -23.31 1.03
CA SER A 41 -12.18 -24.12 0.35
C SER A 41 -10.80 -23.46 0.31
N TYR A 42 -10.63 -22.26 0.88
CA TYR A 42 -9.34 -21.60 0.90
C TYR A 42 -8.34 -22.38 1.77
N ALA A 43 -7.33 -22.95 1.15
CA ALA A 43 -6.32 -23.78 1.82
C ALA A 43 -5.01 -23.73 1.02
N PRO A 44 -4.29 -22.58 1.07
CA PRO A 44 -3.05 -22.42 0.32
C PRO A 44 -1.99 -23.40 0.84
N GLN A 45 -1.19 -23.93 -0.08
CA GLN A 45 -0.08 -24.80 0.25
C GLN A 45 1.21 -23.99 0.22
N ILE A 46 1.87 -23.91 1.36
CA ILE A 46 3.14 -23.18 1.51
C ILE A 46 4.30 -24.17 1.45
N ASP A 47 5.15 -24.00 0.45
CA ASP A 47 6.45 -24.66 0.38
C ASP A 47 7.54 -23.62 0.69
N PRO A 48 8.19 -23.67 1.86
CA PRO A 48 9.20 -22.67 2.24
C PRO A 48 10.36 -22.55 1.25
N ALA A 49 10.66 -23.58 0.47
CA ALA A 49 11.73 -23.57 -0.52
C ALA A 49 11.44 -22.58 -1.69
N ARG A 50 10.20 -22.16 -1.85
CA ARG A 50 9.79 -21.19 -2.88
C ARG A 50 9.91 -19.72 -2.45
N PHE A 51 10.26 -19.45 -1.20
CA PHE A 51 10.34 -18.11 -0.62
C PHE A 51 11.80 -17.74 -0.35
N THR A 52 12.60 -17.62 -1.41
CA THR A 52 14.06 -17.37 -1.31
C THR A 52 14.49 -16.03 -1.89
N HIS A 53 13.54 -15.26 -2.42
CA HIS A 53 13.78 -13.98 -3.06
C HIS A 53 13.44 -12.81 -2.13
N PRO A 54 14.11 -11.65 -2.28
CA PRO A 54 13.67 -10.43 -1.65
C PRO A 54 12.28 -10.03 -2.18
N ILE A 55 11.56 -9.21 -1.44
CA ILE A 55 10.26 -8.70 -1.91
C ILE A 55 10.53 -7.51 -2.84
N ASP A 56 10.65 -7.80 -4.13
CA ASP A 56 10.92 -6.84 -5.22
C ASP A 56 9.74 -6.66 -6.18
N ASN A 57 8.53 -7.09 -5.76
CA ASN A 57 7.31 -6.88 -6.51
C ASN A 57 7.15 -5.41 -6.89
N PRO A 58 6.85 -5.06 -8.16
CA PRO A 58 6.80 -3.67 -8.60
C PRO A 58 5.85 -2.78 -7.80
N TYR A 59 4.71 -3.30 -7.33
CA TYR A 59 3.68 -2.53 -6.64
C TYR A 59 3.73 -2.66 -5.11
N LEU A 60 4.48 -3.61 -4.59
CA LEU A 60 4.67 -3.78 -3.14
C LEU A 60 6.12 -4.21 -2.85
N PRO A 61 7.11 -3.35 -3.12
CA PRO A 61 8.49 -3.64 -2.80
C PRO A 61 8.72 -3.43 -1.30
N PHE A 62 9.28 -4.45 -0.63
CA PHE A 62 9.69 -4.38 0.77
C PHE A 62 11.15 -4.80 0.90
N LEU A 63 12.06 -3.94 0.42
CA LEU A 63 13.51 -4.14 0.56
C LEU A 63 14.01 -3.48 1.86
N PRO A 64 14.92 -4.11 2.60
CA PRO A 64 15.41 -3.59 3.87
C PRO A 64 15.90 -2.14 3.79
N GLY A 65 15.45 -1.32 4.74
CA GLY A 65 15.76 0.10 4.81
C GLY A 65 14.85 1.02 3.99
N MET A 66 13.91 0.47 3.21
CA MET A 66 12.82 1.29 2.64
C MET A 66 11.96 1.84 3.76
N LYS A 67 11.53 3.09 3.59
CA LYS A 67 10.69 3.78 4.57
C LYS A 67 9.73 4.74 3.90
N TRP A 68 8.51 4.76 4.39
CA TRP A 68 7.44 5.66 3.96
C TRP A 68 6.93 6.46 5.14
N THR A 69 6.52 7.68 4.89
CA THR A 69 5.76 8.51 5.82
C THR A 69 4.48 8.96 5.13
N TYR A 70 3.36 8.66 5.75
CA TYR A 70 2.04 9.05 5.29
C TYR A 70 1.45 10.08 6.24
N GLN A 71 0.54 10.91 5.72
CA GLN A 71 -0.26 11.82 6.51
C GLN A 71 -1.73 11.72 6.16
N ALA A 72 -2.55 11.81 7.19
CA ALA A 72 -3.99 11.94 7.09
C ALA A 72 -4.48 12.99 8.09
N THR A 73 -5.74 13.39 7.93
CA THR A 73 -6.48 14.13 8.92
C THR A 73 -7.71 13.29 9.27
N ASN A 74 -7.79 12.87 10.53
CA ASN A 74 -8.92 12.06 10.97
C ASN A 74 -10.22 12.85 11.02
N GLU A 75 -11.34 12.17 11.27
CA GLU A 75 -12.67 12.79 11.32
C GLU A 75 -12.82 13.88 12.41
N ASN A 76 -11.98 13.84 13.45
CA ASN A 76 -11.94 14.86 14.52
C ASN A 76 -11.10 16.09 14.15
N GLY A 77 -10.40 16.06 13.01
CA GLY A 77 -9.48 17.09 12.56
C GLY A 77 -8.07 16.98 13.17
N ASP A 78 -7.76 15.87 13.83
CA ASP A 78 -6.42 15.61 14.35
C ASP A 78 -5.51 15.12 13.20
N GLN A 79 -4.24 15.55 13.23
CA GLN A 79 -3.24 15.07 12.30
C GLN A 79 -2.82 13.66 12.67
N GLU A 80 -2.88 12.77 11.69
CA GLU A 80 -2.34 11.43 11.77
C GLU A 80 -1.08 11.31 10.93
N THR A 81 -0.11 10.59 11.44
CA THR A 81 1.14 10.28 10.74
C THR A 81 1.42 8.80 10.88
N THR A 82 1.51 8.11 9.75
CA THR A 82 1.91 6.70 9.69
C THR A 82 3.32 6.59 9.14
N THR A 83 4.16 5.84 9.84
CA THR A 83 5.53 5.53 9.40
C THR A 83 5.65 4.04 9.18
N VAL A 84 5.96 3.65 7.95
CA VAL A 84 6.21 2.24 7.55
C VAL A 84 7.70 2.08 7.27
N GLU A 85 8.34 1.08 7.86
CA GLU A 85 9.77 0.81 7.69
C GLU A 85 10.04 -0.68 7.52
N VAL A 86 10.80 -1.04 6.47
CA VAL A 86 11.25 -2.43 6.28
C VAL A 86 12.48 -2.68 7.13
N LEU A 87 12.32 -3.52 8.15
CA LEU A 87 13.38 -3.85 9.09
C LEU A 87 14.38 -4.86 8.48
N PRO A 88 15.63 -4.89 8.98
CA PRO A 88 16.61 -5.91 8.57
C PRO A 88 16.30 -7.29 9.16
N ASP A 89 15.37 -7.35 10.10
CA ASP A 89 15.00 -8.57 10.80
C ASP A 89 14.05 -9.43 9.98
N THR A 90 14.01 -10.73 10.27
CA THR A 90 13.05 -11.66 9.70
C THR A 90 12.36 -12.44 10.81
N ARG A 91 11.10 -12.84 10.54
CA ARG A 91 10.34 -13.77 11.38
C ARG A 91 10.10 -15.07 10.64
N THR A 92 10.29 -16.19 11.31
CA THR A 92 9.96 -17.49 10.71
C THR A 92 8.48 -17.80 10.94
N VAL A 93 7.68 -17.85 9.87
CA VAL A 93 6.27 -18.21 9.88
C VAL A 93 6.05 -19.39 8.94
N MET A 94 5.46 -20.48 9.39
CA MET A 94 5.28 -21.72 8.61
C MET A 94 6.57 -22.22 7.93
N GLY A 95 7.75 -21.95 8.52
CA GLY A 95 9.06 -22.32 7.96
C GLY A 95 9.61 -21.33 6.90
N VAL A 96 8.85 -20.28 6.55
CA VAL A 96 9.27 -19.20 5.66
C VAL A 96 9.96 -18.11 6.49
N ALA A 97 11.09 -17.61 6.04
CA ALA A 97 11.74 -16.41 6.60
C ALA A 97 11.03 -15.17 6.03
N ALA A 98 10.03 -14.68 6.73
CA ALA A 98 9.27 -13.50 6.32
C ALA A 98 10.02 -12.21 6.68
N THR A 99 9.98 -11.22 5.81
CA THR A 99 10.45 -9.86 6.04
C THR A 99 9.55 -9.18 7.07
N VAL A 100 10.14 -8.49 8.03
CA VAL A 100 9.40 -7.71 9.03
C VAL A 100 9.27 -6.27 8.53
N VAL A 101 8.04 -5.78 8.48
CA VAL A 101 7.70 -4.39 8.21
C VAL A 101 7.10 -3.81 9.46
N HIS A 102 7.61 -2.67 9.93
CA HIS A 102 7.13 -1.97 11.11
C HIS A 102 6.23 -0.82 10.66
N ASP A 103 5.00 -0.86 11.07
CA ASP A 103 4.00 0.18 10.88
C ASP A 103 3.71 0.87 12.21
N LEU A 104 3.87 2.19 12.25
CA LEU A 104 3.67 3.01 13.45
C LEU A 104 2.72 4.17 13.14
N VAL A 105 1.51 4.11 13.69
CA VAL A 105 0.51 5.17 13.58
C VAL A 105 0.56 6.09 14.79
N GLN A 106 0.57 7.39 14.53
CA GLN A 106 0.58 8.44 15.56
C GLN A 106 -0.52 9.47 15.29
N VAL A 107 -1.36 9.72 16.29
CA VAL A 107 -2.39 10.78 16.26
C VAL A 107 -2.00 11.90 17.21
N GLY A 108 -1.89 13.13 16.69
CA GLY A 108 -1.42 14.27 17.48
C GLY A 108 -0.04 14.06 18.13
N GLY A 109 0.83 13.26 17.50
CA GLY A 109 2.17 12.92 17.96
C GLY A 109 2.22 11.87 19.08
N LYS A 110 1.12 11.18 19.35
CA LYS A 110 1.06 10.03 20.28
C LYS A 110 0.81 8.77 19.50
N THR A 111 1.52 7.70 19.83
CA THR A 111 1.29 6.39 19.25
C THR A 111 -0.13 5.94 19.54
N SER A 112 -0.88 5.63 18.48
CA SER A 112 -2.20 5.02 18.50
C SER A 112 -2.15 3.55 18.11
N GLU A 113 -1.17 3.18 17.22
CA GLU A 113 -0.95 1.79 16.85
C GLU A 113 0.54 1.52 16.57
N ASP A 114 0.99 0.32 16.90
CA ASP A 114 2.35 -0.18 16.66
C ASP A 114 2.23 -1.63 16.18
N THR A 115 2.50 -1.86 14.88
CA THR A 115 2.29 -3.13 14.20
C THR A 115 3.59 -3.64 13.57
N HIS A 116 3.82 -4.93 13.66
CA HIS A 116 4.89 -5.63 12.98
C HIS A 116 4.29 -6.68 12.05
N ASP A 117 4.32 -6.39 10.76
CA ASP A 117 3.80 -7.22 9.69
C ASP A 117 4.86 -8.19 9.18
N TRP A 118 4.43 -9.34 8.65
CA TRP A 118 5.33 -10.33 8.08
C TRP A 118 4.94 -10.67 6.66
N TYR A 119 5.81 -10.30 5.71
CA TYR A 119 5.60 -10.54 4.28
C TYR A 119 6.68 -11.45 3.71
N ALA A 120 6.34 -12.18 2.65
CA ALA A 120 7.30 -12.97 1.90
C ALA A 120 6.92 -13.04 0.43
N GLN A 121 7.91 -13.00 -0.47
CA GLN A 121 7.66 -13.16 -1.90
C GLN A 121 8.02 -14.57 -2.35
N ALA A 122 7.07 -15.23 -3.02
CA ALA A 122 7.32 -16.53 -3.63
C ALA A 122 8.08 -16.40 -4.96
N ASP A 123 8.65 -17.51 -5.44
CA ASP A 123 9.39 -17.58 -6.71
C ASP A 123 8.56 -17.23 -7.95
N ASP A 124 7.23 -17.23 -7.85
CA ASP A 124 6.31 -16.78 -8.89
C ASP A 124 6.06 -15.27 -8.86
N GLY A 125 6.66 -14.53 -7.90
CA GLY A 125 6.56 -13.08 -7.74
C GLY A 125 5.36 -12.59 -6.94
N ASN A 126 4.48 -13.49 -6.47
CA ASN A 126 3.39 -13.12 -5.57
C ASN A 126 3.93 -12.77 -4.19
N VAL A 127 3.44 -11.67 -3.60
CA VAL A 127 3.74 -11.29 -2.21
C VAL A 127 2.65 -11.85 -1.30
N TRP A 128 3.09 -12.55 -0.28
CA TRP A 128 2.24 -13.19 0.71
C TRP A 128 2.30 -12.45 2.03
N TYR A 129 1.14 -12.22 2.61
CA TYR A 129 0.99 -11.75 3.98
C TYR A 129 0.91 -12.97 4.90
N MET A 130 1.82 -13.02 5.86
CA MET A 130 2.01 -14.18 6.74
C MET A 130 1.48 -13.93 8.15
N GLY A 131 1.05 -12.71 8.46
CA GLY A 131 0.52 -12.30 9.74
C GLY A 131 1.12 -11.01 10.28
N GLU A 132 0.62 -10.61 11.45
CA GLU A 132 1.02 -9.40 12.14
C GLU A 132 0.98 -9.55 13.66
N ASP A 133 1.71 -8.68 14.37
CA ASP A 133 1.61 -8.44 15.80
C ASP A 133 1.33 -6.96 16.03
N THR A 134 0.07 -6.61 16.18
CA THR A 134 -0.39 -5.23 16.40
C THR A 134 -0.61 -4.93 17.87
N THR A 135 -0.46 -3.67 18.25
CA THR A 135 -0.83 -3.11 19.55
C THR A 135 -1.52 -1.77 19.34
N ALA A 136 -2.82 -1.73 19.54
CA ALA A 136 -3.57 -0.47 19.61
C ALA A 136 -3.46 0.14 21.02
N TYR A 137 -3.36 1.47 21.08
CA TYR A 137 -3.21 2.26 22.32
C TYR A 137 -4.39 3.21 22.45
N ASP A 138 -5.26 2.94 23.40
CA ASP A 138 -6.41 3.78 23.68
C ASP A 138 -6.04 5.06 24.44
N PRO A 139 -6.83 6.13 24.32
CA PRO A 139 -6.60 7.40 25.04
C PRO A 139 -6.60 7.27 26.57
N ASP A 140 -7.25 6.25 27.13
CA ASP A 140 -7.29 5.96 28.56
C ASP A 140 -6.06 5.21 29.07
N GLY A 141 -5.14 4.83 28.16
CA GLY A 141 -3.91 4.09 28.44
C GLY A 141 -4.08 2.58 28.42
N SER A 142 -5.24 2.05 28.03
CA SER A 142 -5.42 0.64 27.74
C SER A 142 -4.76 0.26 26.41
N THR A 143 -4.51 -1.02 26.21
CA THR A 143 -3.96 -1.55 24.97
C THR A 143 -4.76 -2.76 24.50
N SER A 144 -4.85 -2.95 23.18
CA SER A 144 -5.46 -4.11 22.55
C SER A 144 -4.47 -4.80 21.61
N LYS A 145 -4.61 -6.12 21.47
CA LYS A 145 -3.94 -6.95 20.47
C LYS A 145 -4.94 -7.46 19.43
N GLU A 146 -6.12 -6.88 19.38
CA GLU A 146 -7.12 -7.22 18.38
C GLU A 146 -6.58 -6.96 16.98
N GLY A 147 -6.85 -7.87 16.04
CA GLY A 147 -6.25 -7.85 14.70
C GLY A 147 -5.01 -8.75 14.56
N SER A 148 -4.22 -8.93 15.62
CA SER A 148 -3.01 -9.77 15.53
C SER A 148 -3.31 -11.21 15.13
N TRP A 149 -2.55 -11.74 14.16
CA TRP A 149 -2.66 -13.11 13.70
C TRP A 149 -1.35 -13.63 13.13
N GLU A 150 -1.20 -14.96 13.05
CA GLU A 150 -0.05 -15.62 12.44
C GLU A 150 -0.49 -16.82 11.62
N ALA A 151 -0.07 -16.91 10.39
CA ALA A 151 -0.37 -18.03 9.51
C ALA A 151 0.09 -19.35 10.13
N GLY A 152 -0.78 -20.37 10.08
CA GLY A 152 -0.56 -21.67 10.71
C GLY A 152 -0.94 -21.74 12.20
N VAL A 153 -1.32 -20.63 12.83
CA VAL A 153 -1.73 -20.55 14.23
C VAL A 153 -3.24 -20.32 14.32
N HIS A 154 -3.93 -21.03 15.19
CA HIS A 154 -5.39 -20.91 15.42
C HIS A 154 -6.28 -21.01 14.17
N GLY A 155 -5.77 -21.60 13.08
CA GLY A 155 -6.50 -21.75 11.82
C GLY A 155 -6.34 -20.56 10.86
N ALA A 156 -5.47 -19.60 11.18
CA ALA A 156 -5.08 -18.54 10.26
C ALA A 156 -4.32 -19.10 9.06
N LEU A 157 -4.54 -18.51 7.89
CA LEU A 157 -3.91 -18.94 6.63
C LEU A 157 -3.23 -17.72 5.98
N PRO A 158 -2.07 -17.92 5.35
CA PRO A 158 -1.40 -16.84 4.62
C PRO A 158 -2.19 -16.50 3.36
N CYS A 159 -2.15 -15.23 2.95
CA CYS A 159 -2.88 -14.75 1.78
C CYS A 159 -1.95 -13.97 0.84
N ILE A 160 -2.32 -13.91 -0.45
CA ILE A 160 -1.58 -13.09 -1.42
C ILE A 160 -2.09 -11.65 -1.30
N VAL A 161 -1.26 -10.77 -0.73
CA VAL A 161 -1.58 -9.35 -0.61
C VAL A 161 -1.34 -8.60 -1.92
N MET A 162 -0.34 -9.02 -2.72
CA MET A 162 -0.07 -8.46 -4.03
C MET A 162 0.34 -9.55 -5.02
N ALA A 163 -0.40 -9.64 -6.13
CA ALA A 163 -0.07 -10.57 -7.20
C ALA A 163 1.21 -10.15 -7.96
N ALA A 164 1.94 -11.09 -8.53
CA ALA A 164 3.09 -10.82 -9.40
C ALA A 164 2.72 -9.95 -10.62
N THR A 165 1.51 -10.13 -11.12
CA THR A 165 0.96 -9.37 -12.26
C THR A 165 -0.50 -9.03 -11.94
N PRO A 166 -0.74 -7.98 -11.16
CA PRO A 166 -2.09 -7.60 -10.78
C PRO A 166 -2.87 -7.09 -12.00
N THR A 167 -4.09 -7.59 -12.17
CA THR A 167 -4.95 -7.26 -13.32
C THR A 167 -6.41 -7.09 -12.87
N VAL A 168 -7.15 -6.25 -13.60
CA VAL A 168 -8.58 -6.06 -13.38
C VAL A 168 -9.32 -7.31 -13.85
N THR A 169 -9.73 -8.18 -12.93
CA THR A 169 -10.41 -9.46 -13.25
C THR A 169 -11.88 -9.45 -12.91
N GLY A 170 -12.34 -8.53 -12.05
CA GLY A 170 -13.69 -8.54 -11.48
C GLY A 170 -13.87 -9.55 -10.34
N THR A 171 -12.80 -10.27 -9.96
CA THR A 171 -12.81 -11.27 -8.87
C THR A 171 -11.98 -10.77 -7.71
N GLY A 172 -12.58 -10.77 -6.50
CA GLY A 172 -11.89 -10.42 -5.26
C GLY A 172 -10.97 -11.55 -4.79
N TYR A 173 -10.03 -11.19 -3.93
CA TYR A 173 -9.09 -12.11 -3.30
C TYR A 173 -8.92 -11.75 -1.82
N ARG A 174 -8.41 -12.70 -1.02
CA ARG A 174 -8.13 -12.50 0.39
C ARG A 174 -6.75 -11.88 0.56
N GLN A 175 -6.67 -10.86 1.41
CA GLN A 175 -5.41 -10.31 1.87
C GLN A 175 -5.05 -10.88 3.24
N GLU A 176 -6.05 -11.24 4.05
CA GLU A 176 -5.92 -11.85 5.37
C GLU A 176 -6.92 -12.98 5.56
N TYR A 177 -6.57 -13.93 6.44
CA TYR A 177 -7.52 -14.98 6.81
C TYR A 177 -7.26 -15.55 8.22
N LEU A 178 -7.92 -14.95 9.18
CA LEU A 178 -8.23 -15.56 10.47
C LEU A 178 -9.70 -15.31 10.76
N ARG A 179 -10.52 -16.35 10.70
CA ARG A 179 -11.97 -16.23 10.77
C ARG A 179 -12.44 -15.49 12.01
N GLY A 180 -13.18 -14.40 11.82
CA GLY A 180 -13.74 -13.55 12.87
C GLY A 180 -12.73 -12.61 13.52
N SER A 181 -11.51 -12.46 12.96
CA SER A 181 -10.48 -11.59 13.51
C SER A 181 -9.72 -10.80 12.44
N ALA A 182 -9.39 -11.44 11.30
CA ALA A 182 -8.69 -10.81 10.18
C ALA A 182 -9.22 -11.44 8.88
N GLU A 183 -10.03 -10.72 8.13
CA GLU A 183 -10.72 -11.27 6.94
C GLU A 183 -10.69 -10.29 5.74
N ASP A 184 -9.64 -9.50 5.64
CA ASP A 184 -9.56 -8.45 4.64
C ASP A 184 -9.47 -9.00 3.22
N MET A 185 -10.17 -8.31 2.35
CA MET A 185 -10.39 -8.67 0.96
C MET A 185 -10.02 -7.52 0.05
N ALA A 186 -9.57 -7.82 -1.16
CA ALA A 186 -9.30 -6.83 -2.18
C ALA A 186 -9.75 -7.26 -3.56
N ILE A 187 -9.87 -6.28 -4.45
CA ILE A 187 -10.04 -6.46 -5.88
C ILE A 187 -9.26 -5.37 -6.61
N VAL A 188 -8.59 -5.70 -7.70
CA VAL A 188 -7.99 -4.70 -8.59
C VAL A 188 -9.08 -4.01 -9.40
N VAL A 189 -9.22 -2.69 -9.25
CA VAL A 189 -10.26 -1.90 -9.93
C VAL A 189 -9.71 -1.04 -11.06
N ALA A 190 -8.42 -0.67 -11.03
CA ALA A 190 -7.76 0.06 -12.11
C ALA A 190 -6.28 -0.31 -12.22
N SER A 191 -5.71 -0.10 -13.42
CA SER A 191 -4.29 -0.31 -13.71
C SER A 191 -3.86 0.59 -14.87
N GLY A 192 -2.70 1.24 -14.76
CA GLY A 192 -2.05 1.98 -15.85
C GLY A 192 -2.45 3.45 -15.96
N GLY A 193 -2.94 4.08 -14.92
CA GLY A 193 -3.21 5.54 -14.86
C GLY A 193 -2.02 6.35 -14.36
N ASP A 194 -2.17 7.67 -14.38
CA ASP A 194 -1.27 8.63 -13.73
C ASP A 194 -2.01 9.26 -12.55
N GLN A 195 -1.30 9.47 -11.43
CA GLN A 195 -1.85 10.10 -10.24
C GLN A 195 -0.85 11.10 -9.66
N GLN A 196 -1.34 12.28 -9.31
CA GLN A 196 -0.57 13.28 -8.57
C GLN A 196 -0.84 13.13 -7.07
N VAL A 197 0.23 13.06 -6.27
CA VAL A 197 0.17 13.02 -4.80
C VAL A 197 1.14 14.10 -4.29
N GLY A 198 0.60 15.09 -3.61
CA GLY A 198 1.39 16.27 -3.24
C GLY A 198 2.08 16.90 -4.46
N PRO A 199 3.42 17.10 -4.42
CA PRO A 199 4.19 17.66 -5.55
C PRO A 199 4.56 16.61 -6.62
N ASP A 200 4.42 15.32 -6.33
CA ASP A 200 4.92 14.23 -7.17
C ASP A 200 3.84 13.71 -8.12
N ASN A 201 4.26 13.22 -9.29
CA ASN A 201 3.38 12.60 -10.26
C ASN A 201 3.85 11.17 -10.53
N TYR A 202 2.97 10.21 -10.26
CA TYR A 202 3.20 8.78 -10.42
C TYR A 202 2.50 8.27 -11.66
N SER A 203 3.17 7.41 -12.42
CA SER A 203 2.64 6.80 -13.65
C SER A 203 2.48 5.29 -13.49
N ASN A 204 1.58 4.70 -14.29
CA ASN A 204 1.24 3.27 -14.23
C ASN A 204 0.69 2.85 -12.85
N VAL A 205 -0.11 3.70 -12.25
CA VAL A 205 -0.70 3.46 -10.94
C VAL A 205 -1.67 2.26 -11.02
N LEU A 206 -1.56 1.37 -10.03
CA LEU A 206 -2.51 0.30 -9.74
C LEU A 206 -3.45 0.79 -8.65
N THR A 207 -4.75 0.50 -8.76
CA THR A 207 -5.70 0.78 -7.67
C THR A 207 -6.44 -0.49 -7.29
N THR A 208 -6.45 -0.81 -6.00
CA THR A 208 -7.30 -1.83 -5.39
C THR A 208 -8.52 -1.17 -4.74
N GLN A 209 -9.58 -1.92 -4.61
CA GLN A 209 -10.67 -1.65 -3.69
C GLN A 209 -10.64 -2.74 -2.63
N GLU A 210 -10.70 -2.31 -1.37
CA GLU A 210 -10.50 -3.17 -0.21
C GLU A 210 -11.70 -3.07 0.74
N TRP A 211 -12.01 -4.16 1.43
CA TRP A 211 -13.10 -4.23 2.40
C TRP A 211 -12.89 -5.42 3.34
N SER A 212 -13.50 -5.36 4.51
CA SER A 212 -13.57 -6.48 5.43
C SER A 212 -15.01 -6.97 5.61
N PRO A 213 -15.30 -8.28 5.55
CA PRO A 213 -16.60 -8.81 5.98
C PRO A 213 -16.92 -8.51 7.45
N LEU A 214 -15.92 -8.18 8.26
CA LEU A 214 -16.09 -7.81 9.66
C LEU A 214 -16.59 -6.37 9.81
N GLU A 215 -16.28 -5.50 8.80
CA GLU A 215 -16.67 -4.09 8.73
C GLU A 215 -17.37 -3.78 7.39
N PRO A 216 -18.56 -4.35 7.13
CA PRO A 216 -19.17 -4.39 5.81
C PRO A 216 -19.60 -3.01 5.27
N ASP A 217 -19.65 -2.00 6.13
CA ASP A 217 -20.04 -0.63 5.77
C ASP A 217 -18.83 0.21 5.29
N ILE A 218 -17.60 -0.25 5.52
CA ILE A 218 -16.36 0.42 5.10
C ILE A 218 -15.88 -0.14 3.77
N THR A 219 -15.46 0.73 2.88
CA THR A 219 -14.78 0.37 1.63
C THR A 219 -13.68 1.38 1.36
N GLU A 220 -12.50 0.89 1.08
CA GLU A 220 -11.32 1.68 0.83
C GLU A 220 -10.84 1.50 -0.61
N GLN A 221 -10.04 2.45 -1.09
CA GLN A 221 -9.24 2.30 -2.30
C GLN A 221 -7.80 2.66 -1.99
N LYS A 222 -6.87 1.74 -2.28
CA LYS A 222 -5.43 1.98 -2.19
C LYS A 222 -4.85 2.12 -3.58
N SER A 223 -4.02 3.14 -3.77
CA SER A 223 -3.29 3.36 -5.01
C SER A 223 -1.82 3.05 -4.81
N TYR A 224 -1.23 2.32 -5.75
CA TYR A 224 0.15 1.84 -5.71
C TYR A 224 0.93 2.35 -6.91
N ALA A 225 2.13 2.89 -6.69
CA ALA A 225 3.05 3.27 -7.76
C ALA A 225 4.20 2.27 -7.90
N PRO A 226 4.61 1.94 -9.14
CA PRO A 226 5.72 1.02 -9.37
C PRO A 226 7.02 1.48 -8.71
N GLY A 227 7.67 0.60 -7.97
CA GLY A 227 8.93 0.86 -7.26
C GLY A 227 8.78 1.67 -5.97
N VAL A 228 7.57 2.10 -5.64
CA VAL A 228 7.28 2.88 -4.43
C VAL A 228 6.39 2.08 -3.48
N GLY A 229 5.30 1.47 -3.94
CA GLY A 229 4.27 0.88 -3.09
C GLY A 229 3.06 1.80 -2.98
N VAL A 230 2.38 1.79 -1.84
CA VAL A 230 1.20 2.62 -1.57
C VAL A 230 1.54 4.10 -1.65
N ILE A 231 0.73 4.88 -2.38
CA ILE A 231 0.87 6.33 -2.50
C ILE A 231 -0.34 7.09 -1.95
N THR A 232 -1.53 6.49 -1.97
CA THR A 232 -2.74 7.00 -1.30
C THR A 232 -3.61 5.86 -0.81
N GLU A 233 -4.40 6.15 0.23
CA GLU A 233 -5.49 5.34 0.72
C GLU A 233 -6.69 6.24 0.99
N ASP A 234 -7.86 5.85 0.48
CA ASP A 234 -9.07 6.64 0.54
C ASP A 234 -10.24 5.78 1.04
N ILE A 235 -10.91 6.18 2.14
CA ILE A 235 -12.21 5.60 2.49
C ILE A 235 -13.23 6.15 1.49
N VAL A 236 -13.68 5.30 0.56
CA VAL A 236 -14.62 5.68 -0.51
C VAL A 236 -16.08 5.39 -0.16
N ARG A 237 -16.31 4.64 0.92
CA ARG A 237 -17.62 4.37 1.52
C ARG A 237 -17.46 4.13 3.03
N GLY A 238 -18.38 4.70 3.82
CA GLY A 238 -18.44 4.51 5.26
C GLY A 238 -17.62 5.51 6.07
N GLY A 239 -16.87 6.38 5.41
CA GLY A 239 -16.05 7.44 6.00
C GLY A 239 -15.59 8.43 4.95
N SER A 240 -14.58 9.23 5.29
CA SER A 240 -14.02 10.26 4.42
C SER A 240 -12.51 10.46 4.63
N GLU A 241 -11.83 9.51 5.24
CA GLU A 241 -10.40 9.61 5.46
C GLU A 241 -9.64 9.53 4.14
N HIS A 242 -8.60 10.34 4.04
CA HIS A 242 -7.66 10.36 2.93
C HIS A 242 -6.25 10.37 3.51
N VAL A 243 -5.49 9.35 3.15
CA VAL A 243 -4.08 9.18 3.52
C VAL A 243 -3.24 9.39 2.27
N GLU A 244 -2.17 10.19 2.37
CA GLU A 244 -1.25 10.41 1.27
C GLU A 244 0.21 10.21 1.68
N LEU A 245 1.01 9.68 0.74
CA LEU A 245 2.46 9.59 0.88
C LEU A 245 3.08 10.98 0.85
N VAL A 246 3.83 11.35 1.90
CA VAL A 246 4.50 12.65 2.00
C VAL A 246 6.04 12.55 1.98
N ASP A 247 6.59 11.38 2.30
CA ASP A 247 8.04 11.12 2.20
C ASP A 247 8.32 9.65 1.90
N PHE A 248 9.32 9.39 1.07
CA PHE A 248 9.74 8.05 0.69
C PHE A 248 11.26 7.95 0.65
N THR A 249 11.79 7.01 1.41
CA THR A 249 13.20 6.63 1.39
C THR A 249 13.37 5.31 0.63
N PRO A 250 14.04 5.29 -0.54
CA PRO A 250 14.31 4.05 -1.27
C PRO A 250 15.33 3.17 -0.53
N PRO A 251 15.48 1.90 -0.92
CA PRO A 251 16.49 1.01 -0.33
C PRO A 251 17.90 1.55 -0.57
N SER A 252 18.78 1.32 0.38
CA SER A 252 20.19 1.78 0.36
C SER A 252 21.09 0.94 -0.55
#